data_5b61d2f2cdd9779edb64ec20935064c5
#
_entry.id   5b61d2f2cdd9779edb64ec20935064c5
#
_cell.length_a   1.000
_cell.length_b   1.000
_cell.length_c   1.000
_cell.angle_alpha   90.00
_cell.angle_beta   90.00
_cell.angle_gamma   90.00
#
_symmetry.space_group_name_H-M   'P 1'
#
loop_
_entity.id
_entity.type
_entity.pdbx_description
1 polymer ?
#
loop_
_entity_poly.entity_id
_entity_poly.type
_entity_poly.pdbx_seq_one_letter_code
_entity_poly.pdbx_strand_id
1 'polypeptide(L)'
;MNNGHIIQIRDLRKVYRLGKVDVPALRGVDLSVPPGEFLAIVGPSGSGKSTLFHIIGGLTPPTSGTVRVAGQELPGMTGAGRTNLRKRTVAFVFQKFNLLPNLTARDNIAVARYLAGMDSKPGPEFEEILRLLGIASRLDHKPSALSGGEQQRVAIARALVRNPAILLADEPTGNLDTENSKAVLEILRDLNERLGQTILMITHNPEAAAYGHRTVHMRDGRIVEGM
;
A
#
# COMPACT_ATOMS: atom_id res chain seq x y z
N MET A 1 13.63 20.07 -9.63
CA MET A 1 14.77 19.31 -9.10
C MET A 1 14.23 18.08 -8.39
N ASN A 2 14.59 16.91 -8.86
CA ASN A 2 14.08 15.63 -8.29
C ASN A 2 15.00 15.29 -7.11
N ASN A 3 14.58 15.59 -5.89
CA ASN A 3 15.41 15.43 -4.68
C ASN A 3 15.56 13.97 -4.21
N GLY A 4 15.57 13.00 -5.12
CA GLY A 4 15.82 11.60 -4.77
C GLY A 4 14.71 10.89 -3.97
N HIS A 5 13.56 11.53 -3.73
CA HIS A 5 12.45 10.92 -2.99
C HIS A 5 11.34 10.47 -3.93
N ILE A 6 10.81 9.26 -3.71
CA ILE A 6 9.69 8.73 -4.47
C ILE A 6 8.34 9.29 -4.00
N ILE A 7 8.26 9.67 -2.72
CA ILE A 7 7.12 10.40 -2.14
C ILE A 7 7.65 11.68 -1.49
N GLN A 8 7.01 12.81 -1.80
CA GLN A 8 7.27 14.10 -1.18
C GLN A 8 5.95 14.76 -0.83
N ILE A 9 5.78 15.09 0.43
CA ILE A 9 4.57 15.72 0.98
C ILE A 9 4.99 16.92 1.81
N ARG A 10 4.33 18.08 1.59
CA ARG A 10 4.55 19.30 2.35
C ARG A 10 3.24 19.97 2.72
N ASP A 11 3.09 20.31 3.98
CA ASP A 11 1.91 20.93 4.61
C ASP A 11 0.59 20.31 4.15
N LEU A 12 0.55 18.98 4.05
CA LEU A 12 -0.63 18.27 3.55
C LEU A 12 -1.78 18.39 4.53
N ARG A 13 -2.89 18.92 4.05
CA ARG A 13 -4.15 19.04 4.79
C ARG A 13 -5.28 18.32 4.08
N LYS A 14 -6.12 17.69 4.87
CA LYS A 14 -7.37 17.09 4.40
C LYS A 14 -8.49 17.40 5.36
N VAL A 15 -9.53 18.03 4.84
CA VAL A 15 -10.78 18.30 5.57
C VAL A 15 -11.91 17.56 4.84
N TYR A 16 -12.67 16.77 5.58
CA TYR A 16 -13.91 16.17 5.10
C TYR A 16 -15.08 17.00 5.60
N ARG A 17 -16.05 17.24 4.71
CA ARG A 17 -17.28 17.95 5.06
C ARG A 17 -18.41 16.97 5.30
N LEU A 18 -18.86 16.89 6.54
CA LEU A 18 -20.00 16.05 6.94
C LEU A 18 -21.21 16.97 7.22
N GLY A 19 -22.05 17.15 6.21
CA GLY A 19 -23.12 18.13 6.25
C GLY A 19 -22.58 19.56 6.41
N LYS A 20 -22.79 20.17 7.58
CA LYS A 20 -22.30 21.54 7.91
C LYS A 20 -21.03 21.54 8.76
N VAL A 21 -20.50 20.36 9.11
CA VAL A 21 -19.34 20.24 10.00
C VAL A 21 -18.10 19.89 9.19
N ASP A 22 -17.02 20.64 9.37
CA ASP A 22 -15.71 20.37 8.81
C ASP A 22 -14.89 19.49 9.77
N VAL A 23 -14.46 18.34 9.29
CA VAL A 23 -13.66 17.36 10.05
C VAL A 23 -12.25 17.33 9.48
N PRO A 24 -11.26 17.97 10.11
CA PRO A 24 -9.87 17.96 9.65
C PRO A 24 -9.21 16.61 9.97
N ALA A 25 -8.98 15.80 8.95
CA ALA A 25 -8.34 14.50 9.05
C ALA A 25 -6.81 14.58 8.96
N LEU A 26 -6.25 15.53 8.18
CA LEU A 26 -4.82 15.84 8.16
C LEU A 26 -4.63 17.34 8.39
N ARG A 27 -3.62 17.71 9.20
CA ARG A 27 -3.44 19.05 9.74
C ARG A 27 -2.01 19.59 9.51
N GLY A 28 -1.49 19.45 8.30
CA GLY A 28 -0.14 19.88 7.93
C GLY A 28 0.85 18.72 8.15
N VAL A 29 0.78 17.72 7.28
CA VAL A 29 1.70 16.59 7.29
C VAL A 29 2.83 16.85 6.31
N ASP A 30 4.07 16.68 6.81
CA ASP A 30 5.29 16.69 6.02
C ASP A 30 5.88 15.28 6.03
N LEU A 31 6.18 14.72 4.86
CA LEU A 31 6.75 13.38 4.73
C LEU A 31 7.57 13.27 3.46
N SER A 32 8.77 12.72 3.58
CA SER A 32 9.64 12.37 2.45
C SER A 32 10.04 10.90 2.57
N VAL A 33 9.91 10.15 1.48
CA VAL A 33 10.24 8.72 1.39
C VAL A 33 11.17 8.51 0.21
N PRO A 34 12.40 8.02 0.40
CA PRO A 34 13.28 7.63 -0.71
C PRO A 34 12.80 6.35 -1.39
N PRO A 35 13.20 6.08 -2.64
CA PRO A 35 12.98 4.78 -3.28
C PRO A 35 13.60 3.64 -2.46
N GLY A 36 12.93 2.49 -2.41
CA GLY A 36 13.41 1.32 -1.70
C GLY A 36 13.27 1.39 -0.17
N GLU A 37 12.69 2.45 0.40
CA GLU A 37 12.41 2.49 1.84
C GLU A 37 11.22 1.61 2.21
N PHE A 38 11.34 0.85 3.30
CA PHE A 38 10.21 0.26 4.00
C PHE A 38 9.88 1.15 5.21
N LEU A 39 8.81 1.94 5.06
CA LEU A 39 8.33 2.88 6.08
C LEU A 39 7.12 2.31 6.82
N ALA A 40 7.20 2.23 8.15
CA ALA A 40 6.06 1.95 9.01
C ALA A 40 5.40 3.26 9.48
N ILE A 41 4.07 3.34 9.44
CA ILE A 41 3.27 4.47 9.95
C ILE A 41 2.36 3.94 11.04
N VAL A 42 2.59 4.39 12.26
CA VAL A 42 1.86 3.94 13.45
C VAL A 42 1.07 5.07 14.09
N GLY A 43 0.09 4.72 14.90
CA GLY A 43 -0.71 5.68 15.66
C GLY A 43 -2.10 5.14 15.96
N PRO A 44 -2.84 5.79 16.89
CA PRO A 44 -4.17 5.36 17.28
C PRO A 44 -5.18 5.42 16.12
N SER A 45 -6.32 4.74 16.30
CA SER A 45 -7.43 4.87 15.35
C SER A 45 -7.87 6.34 15.23
N GLY A 46 -8.21 6.77 14.02
CA GLY A 46 -8.59 8.16 13.77
C GLY A 46 -7.43 9.16 13.64
N SER A 47 -6.16 8.74 13.77
CA SER A 47 -5.01 9.64 13.67
C SER A 47 -4.72 10.16 12.24
N GLY A 48 -5.44 9.69 11.21
CA GLY A 48 -5.31 10.16 9.83
C GLY A 48 -4.50 9.24 8.91
N LYS A 49 -3.98 8.09 9.38
CA LYS A 49 -3.13 7.16 8.60
C LYS A 49 -3.76 6.71 7.28
N SER A 50 -4.98 6.15 7.33
CA SER A 50 -5.68 5.70 6.13
C SER A 50 -6.02 6.86 5.19
N THR A 51 -6.30 8.06 5.73
CA THR A 51 -6.49 9.28 4.91
C THR A 51 -5.21 9.64 4.16
N LEU A 52 -4.05 9.57 4.81
CA LEU A 52 -2.74 9.78 4.19
C LEU A 52 -2.50 8.76 3.06
N PHE A 53 -2.77 7.48 3.30
CA PHE A 53 -2.66 6.42 2.28
C PHE A 53 -3.61 6.64 1.11
N HIS A 54 -4.85 7.02 1.38
CA HIS A 54 -5.82 7.31 0.32
C HIS A 54 -5.38 8.48 -0.57
N ILE A 55 -4.70 9.47 -0.01
CA ILE A 55 -4.16 10.59 -0.80
C ILE A 55 -2.94 10.13 -1.60
N ILE A 56 -1.95 9.49 -0.98
CA ILE A 56 -0.75 8.97 -1.67
C ILE A 56 -1.16 8.05 -2.83
N GLY A 57 -2.11 7.17 -2.59
CA GLY A 57 -2.64 6.24 -3.61
C GLY A 57 -3.64 6.85 -4.60
N GLY A 58 -3.91 8.16 -4.54
CA GLY A 58 -4.80 8.83 -5.47
C GLY A 58 -6.27 8.42 -5.36
N LEU A 59 -6.71 7.85 -4.23
CA LEU A 59 -8.13 7.54 -3.96
C LEU A 59 -8.91 8.80 -3.59
N THR A 60 -8.26 9.73 -2.89
CA THR A 60 -8.88 10.97 -2.41
C THR A 60 -7.95 12.15 -2.72
N PRO A 61 -8.45 13.28 -3.25
CA PRO A 61 -7.63 14.47 -3.43
C PRO A 61 -7.32 15.14 -2.08
N PRO A 62 -6.16 15.81 -1.95
CA PRO A 62 -5.88 16.68 -0.80
C PRO A 62 -6.82 17.91 -0.79
N THR A 63 -6.96 18.56 0.36
CA THR A 63 -7.64 19.87 0.45
C THR A 63 -6.64 20.99 0.16
N SER A 64 -5.42 20.89 0.70
CA SER A 64 -4.31 21.81 0.42
C SER A 64 -2.97 21.14 0.70
N GLY A 65 -1.87 21.84 0.41
CA GLY A 65 -0.52 21.32 0.49
C GLY A 65 -0.05 20.69 -0.82
N THR A 66 1.19 20.22 -0.85
CA THR A 66 1.78 19.57 -2.01
C THR A 66 2.02 18.08 -1.75
N VAL A 67 1.69 17.26 -2.75
CA VAL A 67 1.92 15.81 -2.74
C VAL A 67 2.47 15.40 -4.08
N ARG A 68 3.69 14.86 -4.10
CA ARG A 68 4.31 14.29 -5.29
C ARG A 68 4.60 12.81 -5.05
N VAL A 69 4.17 11.96 -5.99
CA VAL A 69 4.33 10.50 -5.94
C VAL A 69 4.96 10.04 -7.24
N ALA A 70 6.14 9.41 -7.17
CA ALA A 70 6.93 8.99 -8.33
C ALA A 70 7.03 10.09 -9.40
N GLY A 71 7.34 11.32 -8.97
CA GLY A 71 7.47 12.48 -9.85
C GLY A 71 6.15 13.13 -10.30
N GLN A 72 4.99 12.54 -10.02
CA GLN A 72 3.67 13.06 -10.40
C GLN A 72 3.07 13.89 -9.27
N GLU A 73 2.58 15.09 -9.58
CA GLU A 73 1.86 15.94 -8.62
C GLU A 73 0.38 15.54 -8.53
N LEU A 74 -0.10 15.32 -7.30
CA LEU A 74 -1.46 14.88 -7.04
C LEU A 74 -2.48 16.02 -6.91
N PRO A 75 -2.14 17.18 -6.32
CA PRO A 75 -3.03 18.33 -6.29
C PRO A 75 -3.46 18.73 -7.73
N GLY A 76 -4.77 18.89 -7.96
CA GLY A 76 -5.30 19.20 -9.29
C GLY A 76 -5.35 18.02 -10.28
N MET A 77 -4.83 16.85 -9.93
CA MET A 77 -4.89 15.68 -10.80
C MET A 77 -6.33 15.25 -11.08
N THR A 78 -6.65 15.02 -12.35
CA THR A 78 -7.97 14.57 -12.79
C THR A 78 -8.29 13.15 -12.28
N GLY A 79 -9.58 12.76 -12.33
CA GLY A 79 -9.98 11.38 -12.00
C GLY A 79 -9.27 10.33 -12.86
N ALA A 80 -9.08 10.60 -14.16
CA ALA A 80 -8.33 9.75 -15.07
C ALA A 80 -6.86 9.65 -14.68
N GLY A 81 -6.23 10.77 -14.30
CA GLY A 81 -4.84 10.80 -13.81
C GLY A 81 -4.66 9.95 -12.56
N ARG A 82 -5.53 10.09 -11.56
CA ARG A 82 -5.51 9.26 -10.34
C ARG A 82 -5.74 7.78 -10.64
N THR A 83 -6.59 7.47 -11.61
CA THR A 83 -6.77 6.08 -12.05
C THR A 83 -5.51 5.53 -12.69
N ASN A 84 -4.81 6.32 -13.51
CA ASN A 84 -3.55 5.92 -14.12
C ASN A 84 -2.43 5.72 -13.07
N LEU A 85 -2.37 6.60 -12.05
CA LEU A 85 -1.45 6.44 -10.91
C LEU A 85 -1.65 5.06 -10.24
N ARG A 86 -2.90 4.68 -9.93
CA ARG A 86 -3.24 3.36 -9.36
C ARG A 86 -2.99 2.20 -10.31
N LYS A 87 -3.10 2.41 -11.60
CA LYS A 87 -2.84 1.36 -12.59
C LYS A 87 -1.36 1.03 -12.73
N ARG A 88 -0.46 2.02 -12.60
CA ARG A 88 0.93 1.89 -12.99
C ARG A 88 1.95 2.13 -11.89
N THR A 89 1.60 2.91 -10.86
CA THR A 89 2.60 3.45 -9.93
C THR A 89 2.40 2.96 -8.51
N VAL A 90 1.15 2.92 -8.04
CA VAL A 90 0.83 2.59 -6.65
C VAL A 90 -0.08 1.38 -6.60
N ALA A 91 0.26 0.42 -5.73
CA ALA A 91 -0.60 -0.71 -5.43
C ALA A 91 -0.99 -0.71 -3.95
N PHE A 92 -2.12 -1.35 -3.65
CA PHE A 92 -2.65 -1.49 -2.31
C PHE A 92 -2.75 -2.95 -1.88
N VAL A 93 -2.40 -3.19 -0.63
CA VAL A 93 -2.72 -4.39 0.15
C VAL A 93 -3.52 -3.94 1.36
N PHE A 94 -4.68 -4.54 1.59
CA PHE A 94 -5.60 -4.15 2.66
C PHE A 94 -5.68 -5.24 3.72
N GLN A 95 -6.14 -4.88 4.91
CA GLN A 95 -6.44 -5.79 6.01
C GLN A 95 -7.47 -6.87 5.60
N LYS A 96 -8.52 -6.46 4.89
CA LYS A 96 -9.42 -7.40 4.20
C LYS A 96 -8.79 -7.70 2.85
N PHE A 97 -8.58 -8.97 2.54
CA PHE A 97 -7.86 -9.41 1.34
C PHE A 97 -8.50 -8.92 0.04
N ASN A 98 -9.79 -8.62 0.06
CA ASN A 98 -10.58 -8.12 -1.07
C ASN A 98 -10.40 -8.98 -2.34
N LEU A 99 -10.28 -10.30 -2.16
CA LEU A 99 -10.27 -11.24 -3.27
C LEU A 99 -11.68 -11.42 -3.82
N LEU A 100 -11.77 -11.62 -5.12
CA LEU A 100 -13.00 -11.95 -5.80
C LEU A 100 -13.33 -13.44 -5.51
N PRO A 101 -14.42 -13.73 -4.77
CA PRO A 101 -14.62 -15.06 -4.18
C PRO A 101 -14.90 -16.17 -5.22
N ASN A 102 -15.42 -15.79 -6.38
CA ASN A 102 -15.74 -16.73 -7.46
C ASN A 102 -14.57 -17.03 -8.39
N LEU A 103 -13.47 -16.29 -8.28
CA LEU A 103 -12.28 -16.45 -9.10
C LEU A 103 -11.21 -17.23 -8.33
N THR A 104 -10.39 -18.00 -9.07
CA THR A 104 -9.19 -18.63 -8.51
C THR A 104 -8.16 -17.57 -8.07
N ALA A 105 -7.11 -17.98 -7.34
CA ALA A 105 -5.99 -17.12 -7.01
C ALA A 105 -5.33 -16.58 -8.30
N ARG A 106 -5.11 -17.44 -9.29
CA ARG A 106 -4.59 -17.08 -10.62
C ARG A 106 -5.44 -15.99 -11.27
N ASP A 107 -6.76 -16.16 -11.30
CA ASP A 107 -7.66 -15.21 -11.96
C ASP A 107 -7.77 -13.90 -11.18
N ASN A 108 -7.71 -13.94 -9.84
CA ASN A 108 -7.61 -12.74 -9.00
C ASN A 108 -6.37 -11.91 -9.33
N ILE A 109 -5.25 -12.56 -9.63
CA ILE A 109 -4.01 -11.90 -10.06
C ILE A 109 -4.16 -11.39 -11.50
N ALA A 110 -4.68 -12.21 -12.40
CA ALA A 110 -4.84 -11.88 -13.82
C ALA A 110 -5.75 -10.66 -14.04
N VAL A 111 -6.83 -10.54 -13.26
CA VAL A 111 -7.77 -9.41 -13.38
C VAL A 111 -7.09 -8.06 -13.13
N ALA A 112 -6.10 -8.00 -12.25
CA ALA A 112 -5.35 -6.77 -12.00
C ALA A 112 -4.52 -6.33 -13.21
N ARG A 113 -3.97 -7.28 -13.96
CA ARG A 113 -3.26 -7.01 -15.23
C ARG A 113 -4.20 -6.54 -16.31
N TYR A 114 -5.32 -7.27 -16.48
CA TYR A 114 -6.34 -6.89 -17.45
C TYR A 114 -6.84 -5.46 -17.24
N LEU A 115 -7.19 -5.10 -16.00
CA LEU A 115 -7.62 -3.74 -15.65
C LEU A 115 -6.52 -2.68 -15.86
N ALA A 116 -5.25 -3.08 -15.82
CA ALA A 116 -4.14 -2.19 -16.13
C ALA A 116 -3.87 -2.05 -17.65
N GLY A 117 -4.54 -2.83 -18.50
CA GLY A 117 -4.30 -2.85 -19.93
C GLY A 117 -2.97 -3.53 -20.29
N MET A 118 -2.61 -4.60 -19.57
CA MET A 118 -1.36 -5.36 -19.75
C MET A 118 -1.71 -6.72 -20.39
N ASP A 119 -1.62 -6.83 -21.69
CA ASP A 119 -1.99 -8.05 -22.44
C ASP A 119 -0.89 -9.12 -22.46
N SER A 120 0.37 -8.74 -22.25
CA SER A 120 1.49 -9.69 -22.19
C SER A 120 1.46 -10.55 -20.93
N LYS A 121 1.98 -11.78 -20.99
CA LYS A 121 2.19 -12.61 -19.79
C LYS A 121 3.10 -11.88 -18.78
N PRO A 122 2.97 -12.15 -17.46
CA PRO A 122 3.92 -11.66 -16.47
C PRO A 122 5.34 -12.06 -16.84
N GLY A 123 6.29 -11.15 -16.60
CA GLY A 123 7.71 -11.45 -16.84
C GLY A 123 8.30 -12.41 -15.78
N PRO A 124 9.54 -12.88 -15.98
CA PRO A 124 10.22 -13.79 -15.07
C PRO A 124 10.35 -13.24 -13.64
N GLU A 125 10.42 -11.92 -13.49
CA GLU A 125 10.43 -11.24 -12.18
C GLU A 125 9.17 -11.56 -11.35
N PHE A 126 8.04 -11.75 -12.00
CA PHE A 126 6.81 -12.11 -11.30
C PHE A 126 6.80 -13.58 -10.83
N GLU A 127 7.48 -14.48 -11.54
CA GLU A 127 7.69 -15.85 -11.07
C GLU A 127 8.54 -15.89 -9.80
N GLU A 128 9.51 -14.98 -9.66
CA GLU A 128 10.26 -14.82 -8.43
C GLU A 128 9.38 -14.33 -7.28
N ILE A 129 8.51 -13.36 -7.52
CA ILE A 129 7.52 -12.90 -6.55
C ILE A 129 6.61 -14.06 -6.11
N LEU A 130 6.09 -14.88 -7.03
CA LEU A 130 5.25 -16.03 -6.69
C LEU A 130 6.00 -17.06 -5.83
N ARG A 131 7.30 -17.25 -6.07
CA ARG A 131 8.16 -18.14 -5.25
C ARG A 131 8.37 -17.57 -3.84
N LEU A 132 8.70 -16.29 -3.72
CA LEU A 132 8.82 -15.60 -2.41
C LEU A 132 7.51 -15.67 -1.61
N LEU A 133 6.37 -15.51 -2.28
CA LEU A 133 5.05 -15.60 -1.66
C LEU A 133 4.66 -17.04 -1.30
N GLY A 134 5.32 -18.06 -1.83
CA GLY A 134 5.01 -19.46 -1.56
C GLY A 134 3.60 -19.90 -1.98
N ILE A 135 3.03 -19.30 -3.04
CA ILE A 135 1.63 -19.56 -3.46
C ILE A 135 1.51 -20.28 -4.81
N ALA A 136 2.62 -20.70 -5.42
CA ALA A 136 2.62 -21.33 -6.74
C ALA A 136 1.68 -22.55 -6.82
N SER A 137 1.66 -23.39 -5.78
CA SER A 137 0.78 -24.57 -5.69
C SER A 137 -0.68 -24.25 -5.37
N ARG A 138 -1.00 -22.99 -5.06
CA ARG A 138 -2.33 -22.53 -4.65
C ARG A 138 -3.06 -21.72 -5.73
N LEU A 139 -2.42 -21.48 -6.88
CA LEU A 139 -2.96 -20.60 -7.92
C LEU A 139 -4.32 -21.04 -8.46
N ASP A 140 -4.61 -22.33 -8.49
CA ASP A 140 -5.87 -22.85 -9.01
C ASP A 140 -6.97 -22.99 -7.94
N HIS A 141 -6.69 -22.60 -6.69
CA HIS A 141 -7.66 -22.61 -5.60
C HIS A 141 -8.45 -21.29 -5.55
N LYS A 142 -9.74 -21.41 -5.16
CA LYS A 142 -10.58 -20.24 -4.85
C LYS A 142 -10.30 -19.75 -3.43
N PRO A 143 -10.61 -18.47 -3.10
CA PRO A 143 -10.39 -17.91 -1.77
C PRO A 143 -10.97 -18.75 -0.62
N SER A 144 -12.11 -19.40 -0.82
CA SER A 144 -12.74 -20.26 0.19
C SER A 144 -11.93 -21.52 0.54
N ALA A 145 -10.98 -21.91 -0.30
CA ALA A 145 -10.09 -23.06 -0.09
C ALA A 145 -8.69 -22.64 0.35
N LEU A 146 -8.48 -21.36 0.68
CA LEU A 146 -7.21 -20.78 1.10
C LEU A 146 -7.28 -20.33 2.57
N SER A 147 -6.21 -20.55 3.33
CA SER A 147 -6.05 -19.95 4.66
C SER A 147 -6.00 -18.43 4.58
N GLY A 148 -6.20 -17.73 5.70
CA GLY A 148 -6.09 -16.27 5.76
C GLY A 148 -4.72 -15.76 5.28
N GLY A 149 -3.64 -16.43 5.70
CA GLY A 149 -2.29 -16.10 5.25
C GLY A 149 -2.08 -16.34 3.75
N GLU A 150 -2.62 -17.43 3.19
CA GLU A 150 -2.59 -17.69 1.75
C GLU A 150 -3.38 -16.65 0.97
N GLN A 151 -4.57 -16.25 1.45
CA GLN A 151 -5.37 -15.19 0.84
C GLN A 151 -4.62 -13.85 0.83
N GLN A 152 -3.94 -13.50 1.92
CA GLN A 152 -3.14 -12.28 1.98
C GLN A 152 -1.96 -12.33 1.01
N ARG A 153 -1.27 -13.47 0.90
CA ARG A 153 -0.19 -13.64 -0.09
C ARG A 153 -0.69 -13.53 -1.53
N VAL A 154 -1.89 -14.05 -1.83
CA VAL A 154 -2.54 -13.82 -3.14
C VAL A 154 -2.88 -12.36 -3.36
N ALA A 155 -3.35 -11.64 -2.34
CA ALA A 155 -3.62 -10.20 -2.44
C ALA A 155 -2.34 -9.39 -2.69
N ILE A 156 -1.22 -9.78 -2.08
CA ILE A 156 0.11 -9.19 -2.34
C ILE A 156 0.56 -9.49 -3.79
N ALA A 157 0.43 -10.73 -4.26
CA ALA A 157 0.73 -11.08 -5.66
C ALA A 157 -0.08 -10.26 -6.65
N ARG A 158 -1.38 -10.11 -6.39
CA ARG A 158 -2.28 -9.28 -7.21
C ARG A 158 -1.85 -7.82 -7.22
N ALA A 159 -1.36 -7.30 -6.12
CA ALA A 159 -0.84 -5.94 -6.04
C ALA A 159 0.44 -5.77 -6.87
N LEU A 160 1.36 -6.74 -6.79
CA LEU A 160 2.70 -6.67 -7.38
C LEU A 160 2.77 -7.07 -8.86
N VAL A 161 1.78 -7.80 -9.39
CA VAL A 161 1.79 -8.30 -10.78
C VAL A 161 1.95 -7.22 -11.85
N ARG A 162 1.71 -5.96 -11.48
CA ARG A 162 1.84 -4.78 -12.35
C ARG A 162 3.17 -4.04 -12.17
N ASN A 163 4.07 -4.57 -11.36
CA ASN A 163 5.35 -3.96 -10.99
C ASN A 163 5.20 -2.49 -10.52
N PRO A 164 4.43 -2.23 -9.45
CA PRO A 164 4.21 -0.88 -8.96
C PRO A 164 5.49 -0.32 -8.32
N ALA A 165 5.72 0.98 -8.48
CA ALA A 165 6.85 1.64 -7.82
C ALA A 165 6.68 1.71 -6.27
N ILE A 166 5.42 1.68 -5.79
CA ILE A 166 5.09 1.82 -4.37
C ILE A 166 3.99 0.82 -3.99
N LEU A 167 4.21 0.09 -2.90
CA LEU A 167 3.23 -0.76 -2.25
C LEU A 167 2.73 -0.09 -0.97
N LEU A 168 1.43 0.16 -0.89
CA LEU A 168 0.74 0.67 0.30
C LEU A 168 0.04 -0.50 1.00
N ALA A 169 0.51 -0.88 2.18
CA ALA A 169 -0.02 -1.98 2.99
C ALA A 169 -0.78 -1.42 4.20
N ASP A 170 -2.11 -1.46 4.16
CA ASP A 170 -2.97 -0.97 5.23
C ASP A 170 -3.38 -2.13 6.15
N GLU A 171 -2.76 -2.21 7.33
CA GLU A 171 -2.94 -3.27 8.33
C GLU A 171 -2.83 -4.68 7.72
N PRO A 172 -1.72 -5.02 7.00
CA PRO A 172 -1.67 -6.23 6.17
C PRO A 172 -1.75 -7.54 6.97
N THR A 173 -1.60 -7.50 8.28
CA THR A 173 -1.64 -8.64 9.19
C THR A 173 -2.81 -8.61 10.18
N GLY A 174 -3.67 -7.58 10.12
CA GLY A 174 -4.70 -7.35 11.13
C GLY A 174 -5.80 -8.42 11.21
N ASN A 175 -5.92 -9.32 10.23
CA ASN A 175 -6.87 -10.44 10.22
C ASN A 175 -6.18 -11.82 10.25
N LEU A 176 -4.90 -11.88 10.61
CA LEU A 176 -4.11 -13.09 10.62
C LEU A 176 -3.74 -13.49 12.05
N ASP A 177 -3.54 -14.79 12.27
CA ASP A 177 -2.89 -15.28 13.47
C ASP A 177 -1.41 -14.88 13.52
N THR A 178 -0.75 -15.13 14.63
CA THR A 178 0.64 -14.71 14.88
C THR A 178 1.63 -15.31 13.87
N GLU A 179 1.48 -16.61 13.54
CA GLU A 179 2.38 -17.30 12.63
C GLU A 179 2.25 -16.77 11.19
N ASN A 180 1.02 -16.68 10.69
CA ASN A 180 0.76 -16.10 9.38
C ASN A 180 1.13 -14.61 9.30
N SER A 181 0.94 -13.85 10.38
CA SER A 181 1.36 -12.45 10.47
C SER A 181 2.86 -12.32 10.28
N LYS A 182 3.64 -13.11 11.01
CA LYS A 182 5.11 -13.14 10.89
C LYS A 182 5.54 -13.50 9.48
N ALA A 183 4.98 -14.56 8.90
CA ALA A 183 5.30 -14.98 7.54
C ALA A 183 5.01 -13.88 6.51
N VAL A 184 3.88 -13.17 6.61
CA VAL A 184 3.54 -12.04 5.71
C VAL A 184 4.51 -10.87 5.88
N LEU A 185 4.92 -10.55 7.12
CA LEU A 185 5.87 -9.45 7.38
C LEU A 185 7.28 -9.80 6.86
N GLU A 186 7.72 -11.03 7.02
CA GLU A 186 8.99 -11.52 6.45
C GLU A 186 8.96 -11.43 4.92
N ILE A 187 7.87 -11.81 4.28
CA ILE A 187 7.69 -11.65 2.83
C ILE A 187 7.76 -10.17 2.41
N LEU A 188 7.10 -9.26 3.12
CA LEU A 188 7.18 -7.83 2.80
C LEU A 188 8.60 -7.29 2.94
N ARG A 189 9.34 -7.74 3.94
CA ARG A 189 10.76 -7.42 4.10
C ARG A 189 11.61 -7.98 2.96
N ASP A 190 11.42 -9.24 2.59
CA ASP A 190 12.13 -9.86 1.46
C ASP A 190 11.86 -9.15 0.13
N LEU A 191 10.61 -8.74 -0.12
CA LEU A 191 10.24 -7.94 -1.30
C LEU A 191 10.97 -6.59 -1.31
N ASN A 192 11.11 -5.96 -0.14
CA ASN A 192 11.85 -4.72 -0.02
C ASN A 192 13.37 -4.92 -0.20
N GLU A 193 13.99 -5.85 0.54
CA GLU A 193 15.44 -6.03 0.57
C GLU A 193 15.99 -6.63 -0.73
N ARG A 194 15.28 -7.62 -1.33
CA ARG A 194 15.75 -8.34 -2.52
C ARG A 194 15.34 -7.69 -3.83
N LEU A 195 14.14 -7.08 -3.86
CA LEU A 195 13.58 -6.50 -5.09
C LEU A 195 13.58 -4.96 -5.08
N GLY A 196 14.04 -4.32 -4.00
CA GLY A 196 14.06 -2.87 -3.87
C GLY A 196 12.66 -2.23 -3.83
N GLN A 197 11.61 -3.01 -3.51
CA GLN A 197 10.24 -2.51 -3.49
C GLN A 197 10.06 -1.44 -2.42
N THR A 198 9.63 -0.24 -2.80
CA THR A 198 9.23 0.77 -1.80
C THR A 198 7.92 0.36 -1.15
N ILE A 199 7.90 0.27 0.19
CA ILE A 199 6.75 -0.16 0.97
C ILE A 199 6.41 0.90 2.02
N LEU A 200 5.15 1.31 2.07
CA LEU A 200 4.59 2.02 3.21
C LEU A 200 3.58 1.09 3.89
N MET A 201 3.73 0.88 5.17
CA MET A 201 2.83 0.01 5.95
C MET A 201 2.19 0.80 7.09
N ILE A 202 0.87 0.79 7.15
CA ILE A 202 0.13 1.21 8.34
C ILE A 202 -0.01 0.00 9.26
N THR A 203 0.29 0.18 10.54
CA THR A 203 0.03 -0.83 11.57
C THR A 203 -0.16 -0.17 12.92
N HIS A 204 -0.90 -0.81 13.80
CA HIS A 204 -0.97 -0.48 15.23
C HIS A 204 -0.13 -1.45 16.08
N ASN A 205 0.44 -2.49 15.47
CA ASN A 205 1.30 -3.47 16.16
C ASN A 205 2.77 -3.02 16.10
N PRO A 206 3.42 -2.76 17.26
CA PRO A 206 4.84 -2.36 17.33
C PRO A 206 5.80 -3.40 16.74
N GLU A 207 5.51 -4.69 16.90
CA GLU A 207 6.34 -5.77 16.34
C GLU A 207 6.30 -5.74 14.80
N ALA A 208 5.12 -5.50 14.21
CA ALA A 208 5.01 -5.33 12.77
C ALA A 208 5.75 -4.07 12.29
N ALA A 209 5.67 -2.96 13.03
CA ALA A 209 6.38 -1.73 12.71
C ALA A 209 7.90 -1.90 12.68
N ALA A 210 8.45 -2.78 13.51
CA ALA A 210 9.89 -3.08 13.57
C ALA A 210 10.46 -3.73 12.30
N TYR A 211 9.62 -4.21 11.38
CA TYR A 211 10.06 -4.68 10.07
C TYR A 211 10.43 -3.54 9.11
N GLY A 212 9.97 -2.32 9.37
CA GLY A 212 10.33 -1.14 8.58
C GLY A 212 11.73 -0.60 8.93
N HIS A 213 12.38 0.05 7.96
CA HIS A 213 13.64 0.76 8.18
C HIS A 213 13.46 1.97 9.10
N ARG A 214 12.29 2.58 9.06
CA ARG A 214 11.90 3.76 9.84
C ARG A 214 10.43 3.67 10.24
N THR A 215 10.14 4.15 11.45
CA THR A 215 8.77 4.30 11.94
C THR A 215 8.42 5.77 12.10
N VAL A 216 7.24 6.14 11.59
CA VAL A 216 6.65 7.47 11.72
C VAL A 216 5.40 7.37 12.55
N HIS A 217 5.29 8.22 13.56
CA HIS A 217 4.13 8.27 14.45
C HIS A 217 3.13 9.32 13.99
N MET A 218 1.85 8.95 13.88
CA MET A 218 0.76 9.88 13.58
C MET A 218 -0.17 10.03 14.77
N ARG A 219 -0.51 11.28 15.09
CA ARG A 219 -1.49 11.63 16.10
C ARG A 219 -2.28 12.87 15.67
N ASP A 220 -3.62 12.84 15.79
CA ASP A 220 -4.51 13.96 15.53
C ASP A 220 -4.28 14.66 14.16
N GLY A 221 -4.01 13.83 13.11
CA GLY A 221 -3.79 14.32 11.74
C GLY A 221 -2.41 14.93 11.49
N ARG A 222 -1.44 14.72 12.37
CA ARG A 222 -0.06 15.21 12.27
C ARG A 222 0.95 14.07 12.42
N ILE A 223 2.12 14.22 11.82
CA ILE A 223 3.29 13.45 12.19
C ILE A 223 3.87 14.06 13.46
N VAL A 224 4.15 13.21 14.45
CA VAL A 224 4.83 13.60 15.68
C VAL A 224 6.21 12.94 15.71
N GLU A 225 7.23 13.71 16.09
CA GLU A 225 8.58 13.16 16.30
C GLU A 225 8.54 12.18 17.46
N GLY A 226 9.31 11.08 17.36
CA GLY A 226 9.17 9.91 18.19
C GLY A 226 9.11 10.16 19.69
N MET A 227 8.17 9.45 20.32
CA MET A 227 8.24 9.17 21.76
C MET A 227 9.18 8.01 22.00
#